data_14ef1897fc36481779ef8cbc0ca8c3ec
#
_entry.id   14ef1897fc36481779ef8cbc0ca8c3ec
#
_cell.length_a   1.000
_cell.length_b   1.000
_cell.length_c   1.000
_cell.angle_alpha   90.00
_cell.angle_beta   90.00
_cell.angle_gamma   90.00
#
_symmetry.space_group_name_H-M   'P 1'
#
loop_
_entity.id
_entity.type
_entity.pdbx_description
1 polymer ?
#
loop_
_entity_poly.entity_id
_entity_poly.type
_entity_poly.pdbx_seq_one_letter_code
_entity_poly.pdbx_strand_id
1 'polypeptide(L)'
;MMEERTFAFDVDRAVEHLDRILQMELAGVIYYTHYSFMIYGHARIPITSWLRDNAMESLAHAQEAGQMIMRLHKRPSLGIAELPITQHNTIDEILTESIQREQEGVQLYRELLALIKDKSVVLEEYATRVIAAEAIHIREMELMLMKHAPD
;
A
#
# COMPACT_ATOMS: atom_id res chain seq x y z
N MET A 1 11.31 20.71 -29.02
CA MET A 1 12.08 19.59 -28.44
C MET A 1 11.91 19.60 -26.93
N MET A 2 11.40 18.52 -26.35
CA MET A 2 11.47 18.37 -24.92
C MET A 2 12.90 17.99 -24.56
N GLU A 3 13.54 18.77 -23.68
CA GLU A 3 14.83 18.41 -23.13
C GLU A 3 14.70 17.03 -22.45
N GLU A 4 15.59 16.11 -22.79
CA GLU A 4 15.74 14.86 -22.05
C GLU A 4 16.10 15.23 -20.60
N ARG A 5 15.14 15.06 -19.69
CA ARG A 5 15.42 15.27 -18.27
C ARG A 5 16.29 14.14 -17.76
N THR A 6 17.52 14.47 -17.44
CA THR A 6 18.44 13.53 -16.80
C THR A 6 18.12 13.44 -15.32
N PHE A 7 17.83 12.24 -14.82
CA PHE A 7 17.62 11.95 -13.41
C PHE A 7 18.90 11.41 -12.78
N ALA A 8 19.13 11.71 -11.49
CA ALA A 8 20.33 11.29 -10.77
C ALA A 8 20.27 9.83 -10.27
N PHE A 9 19.28 9.05 -10.68
CA PHE A 9 19.04 7.68 -10.29
C PHE A 9 18.60 6.84 -11.50
N ASP A 10 18.63 5.52 -11.36
CA ASP A 10 18.17 4.58 -12.38
C ASP A 10 16.64 4.64 -12.53
N VAL A 11 16.18 5.33 -13.57
CA VAL A 11 14.74 5.55 -13.84
C VAL A 11 14.02 4.23 -14.09
N ASP A 12 14.62 3.31 -14.85
CA ASP A 12 13.96 2.04 -15.17
C ASP A 12 13.74 1.19 -13.91
N ARG A 13 14.69 1.17 -13.00
CA ARG A 13 14.54 0.50 -11.70
C ARG A 13 13.50 1.17 -10.81
N ALA A 14 13.48 2.51 -10.79
CA ALA A 14 12.47 3.25 -10.04
C ALA A 14 11.07 2.96 -10.56
N VAL A 15 10.88 2.94 -11.87
CA VAL A 15 9.59 2.60 -12.50
C VAL A 15 9.20 1.16 -12.20
N GLU A 16 10.12 0.23 -12.22
CA GLU A 16 9.85 -1.17 -11.85
C GLU A 16 9.30 -1.28 -10.42
N HIS A 17 9.91 -0.58 -9.47
CA HIS A 17 9.41 -0.52 -8.09
C HIS A 17 8.04 0.16 -7.98
N LEU A 18 7.86 1.27 -8.68
CA LEU A 18 6.58 2.00 -8.70
C LEU A 18 5.46 1.16 -9.33
N ASP A 19 5.74 0.40 -10.38
CA ASP A 19 4.77 -0.52 -10.98
C ASP A 19 4.36 -1.63 -10.00
N ARG A 20 5.29 -2.19 -9.26
CA ARG A 20 4.99 -3.18 -8.21
C ARG A 20 4.12 -2.58 -7.11
N ILE A 21 4.43 -1.36 -6.69
CA ILE A 21 3.61 -0.61 -5.71
C ILE A 21 2.21 -0.38 -6.26
N LEU A 22 2.08 0.10 -7.50
CA LEU A 22 0.79 0.32 -8.16
C LEU A 22 -0.06 -0.96 -8.17
N GLN A 23 0.51 -2.06 -8.59
CA GLN A 23 -0.18 -3.35 -8.67
C GLN A 23 -0.57 -3.88 -7.28
N MET A 24 0.30 -3.72 -6.30
CA MET A 24 0.04 -4.12 -4.90
C MET A 24 -1.08 -3.28 -4.30
N GLU A 25 -1.08 -1.97 -4.52
CA GLU A 25 -2.13 -1.09 -3.99
C GLU A 25 -3.49 -1.36 -4.65
N LEU A 26 -3.54 -1.61 -5.96
CA LEU A 26 -4.78 -1.99 -6.64
C LEU A 26 -5.30 -3.35 -6.14
N ALA A 27 -4.43 -4.31 -5.90
CA ALA A 27 -4.81 -5.56 -5.25
C ALA A 27 -5.36 -5.32 -3.83
N GLY A 28 -4.81 -4.37 -3.10
CA GLY A 28 -5.30 -3.94 -1.78
C GLY A 28 -6.72 -3.40 -1.81
N VAL A 29 -7.09 -2.65 -2.84
CA VAL A 29 -8.47 -2.18 -3.04
C VAL A 29 -9.44 -3.36 -3.09
N ILE A 30 -9.12 -4.37 -3.88
CA ILE A 30 -9.95 -5.58 -4.04
C ILE A 30 -9.97 -6.36 -2.73
N TYR A 31 -8.83 -6.56 -2.09
CA TYR A 31 -8.69 -7.30 -0.84
C TYR A 31 -9.54 -6.72 0.28
N TYR A 32 -9.39 -5.44 0.58
CA TYR A 32 -10.14 -4.79 1.65
C TYR A 32 -11.63 -4.68 1.34
N THR A 33 -11.99 -4.43 0.09
CA THR A 33 -13.40 -4.42 -0.34
C THR A 33 -14.02 -5.79 -0.15
N HIS A 34 -13.35 -6.86 -0.57
CA HIS A 34 -13.83 -8.23 -0.41
C HIS A 34 -14.07 -8.57 1.07
N TYR A 35 -13.07 -8.36 1.90
CA TYR A 35 -13.20 -8.70 3.33
C TYR A 35 -14.15 -7.77 4.10
N SER A 36 -14.44 -6.58 3.60
CA SER A 36 -15.48 -5.74 4.18
C SER A 36 -16.87 -6.40 4.17
N PHE A 37 -17.11 -7.33 3.24
CA PHE A 37 -18.35 -8.10 3.19
C PHE A 37 -18.38 -9.25 4.20
N MET A 38 -17.22 -9.72 4.64
CA MET A 38 -17.05 -10.94 5.43
C MET A 38 -16.99 -10.69 6.94
N ILE A 39 -17.42 -9.54 7.41
CA ILE A 39 -17.42 -9.19 8.82
C ILE A 39 -18.77 -9.54 9.45
N TYR A 40 -18.74 -10.34 10.51
CA TYR A 40 -19.90 -10.80 11.23
C TYR A 40 -19.78 -10.47 12.73
N GLY A 41 -20.90 -10.38 13.40
CA GLY A 41 -20.96 -10.11 14.84
C GLY A 41 -21.11 -8.63 15.19
N HIS A 42 -20.97 -8.31 16.46
CA HIS A 42 -21.23 -6.97 16.99
C HIS A 42 -20.28 -5.88 16.46
N ALA A 43 -19.07 -6.27 16.08
CA ALA A 43 -18.08 -5.34 15.53
C ALA A 43 -18.24 -5.08 14.02
N ARG A 44 -19.26 -5.65 13.38
CA ARG A 44 -19.45 -5.56 11.92
C ARG A 44 -19.45 -4.12 11.41
N ILE A 45 -20.23 -3.24 12.00
CA ILE A 45 -20.40 -1.87 11.49
C ILE A 45 -19.07 -1.10 11.48
N PRO A 46 -18.35 -0.94 12.62
CA PRO A 46 -17.12 -0.19 12.64
C PRO A 46 -15.98 -0.86 11.83
N ILE A 47 -15.87 -2.19 11.87
CA ILE A 47 -14.81 -2.90 11.14
C ILE A 47 -15.05 -2.86 9.62
N THR A 48 -16.29 -3.02 9.18
CA THR A 48 -16.64 -2.90 7.75
C THR A 48 -16.28 -1.51 7.22
N SER A 49 -16.64 -0.45 7.96
CA SER A 49 -16.31 0.93 7.61
C SER A 49 -14.79 1.13 7.54
N TRP A 50 -14.07 0.64 8.54
CA TRP A 50 -12.61 0.73 8.60
C TRP A 50 -11.93 0.02 7.41
N LEU A 51 -12.39 -1.18 7.04
CA LEU A 51 -11.86 -1.93 5.88
C LEU A 51 -12.13 -1.19 4.55
N ARG A 52 -13.31 -0.59 4.40
CA ARG A 52 -13.64 0.22 3.21
C ARG A 52 -12.79 1.49 3.13
N ASP A 53 -12.50 2.13 4.24
CA ASP A 53 -11.58 3.27 4.29
C ASP A 53 -10.17 2.86 3.87
N ASN A 54 -9.70 1.68 4.29
CA ASN A 54 -8.42 1.14 3.83
C ASN A 54 -8.41 0.85 2.33
N ALA A 55 -9.52 0.37 1.76
CA ALA A 55 -9.64 0.17 0.33
C ALA A 55 -9.50 1.50 -0.43
N MET A 56 -10.14 2.56 0.04
CA MET A 56 -10.06 3.89 -0.56
C MET A 56 -8.66 4.49 -0.43
N GLU A 57 -7.98 4.25 0.67
CA GLU A 57 -6.60 4.70 0.86
C GLU A 57 -5.63 3.95 -0.07
N SER A 58 -5.79 2.64 -0.23
CA SER A 58 -5.02 1.87 -1.22
C SER A 58 -5.23 2.42 -2.64
N LEU A 59 -6.46 2.82 -2.99
CA LEU A 59 -6.73 3.45 -4.29
C LEU A 59 -5.99 4.78 -4.44
N ALA A 60 -5.99 5.62 -3.41
CA ALA A 60 -5.25 6.88 -3.42
C ALA A 60 -3.74 6.65 -3.60
N HIS A 61 -3.18 5.67 -2.91
CA HIS A 61 -1.77 5.29 -3.05
C HIS A 61 -1.46 4.75 -4.45
N ALA A 62 -2.37 3.96 -5.05
CA ALA A 62 -2.22 3.48 -6.42
C ALA A 62 -2.20 4.64 -7.43
N GLN A 63 -3.08 5.61 -7.26
CA GLN A 63 -3.13 6.81 -8.11
C GLN A 63 -1.84 7.62 -7.99
N GLU A 64 -1.30 7.79 -6.79
CA GLU A 64 -0.02 8.46 -6.59
C GLU A 64 1.14 7.73 -7.27
N ALA A 65 1.21 6.39 -7.13
CA ALA A 65 2.24 5.60 -7.79
C ALA A 65 2.20 5.77 -9.31
N GLY A 66 1.00 5.73 -9.90
CA GLY A 66 0.80 5.98 -11.33
C GLY A 66 1.27 7.38 -11.74
N GLN A 67 0.95 8.40 -10.95
CA GLN A 67 1.40 9.77 -11.21
C GLN A 67 2.93 9.91 -11.11
N MET A 68 3.58 9.20 -10.19
CA MET A 68 5.04 9.20 -10.09
C MET A 68 5.69 8.57 -11.31
N ILE A 69 5.11 7.50 -11.86
CA ILE A 69 5.59 6.87 -13.11
C ILE A 69 5.47 7.86 -14.28
N MET A 70 4.33 8.54 -14.39
CA MET A 70 4.12 9.56 -15.43
C MET A 70 5.12 10.72 -15.30
N ARG A 71 5.45 11.11 -14.06
CA ARG A 71 6.46 12.13 -13.78
C ARG A 71 7.85 11.74 -14.29
N LEU A 72 8.15 10.45 -14.34
CA LEU A 72 9.40 9.90 -14.88
C LEU A 72 9.35 9.68 -16.40
N HIS A 73 8.32 10.19 -17.07
CA HIS A 73 8.10 10.05 -18.52
C HIS A 73 7.95 8.59 -18.97
N LYS A 74 7.43 7.75 -18.10
CA LYS A 74 7.14 6.35 -18.39
C LYS A 74 5.63 6.09 -18.29
N ARG A 75 5.20 4.95 -18.77
CA ARG A 75 3.81 4.53 -18.78
C ARG A 75 3.56 3.50 -17.67
N PRO A 76 2.55 3.72 -16.79
CA PRO A 76 2.18 2.70 -15.81
C PRO A 76 1.71 1.40 -16.49
N SER A 77 2.04 0.27 -15.89
CA SER A 77 1.52 -1.02 -16.33
C SER A 77 0.02 -1.16 -16.05
N LEU A 78 -0.65 -2.04 -16.78
CA LEU A 78 -2.05 -2.38 -16.56
C LEU A 78 -2.11 -3.77 -15.90
N GLY A 79 -2.59 -3.84 -14.68
CA GLY A 79 -2.73 -5.09 -13.94
C GLY A 79 -2.74 -4.89 -12.45
N ILE A 80 -2.87 -6.00 -11.72
CA ILE A 80 -2.82 -6.04 -10.26
C ILE A 80 -1.85 -7.13 -9.80
N ALA A 81 -1.35 -7.02 -8.58
CA ALA A 81 -0.57 -8.08 -7.95
C ALA A 81 -1.46 -9.28 -7.64
N GLU A 82 -0.85 -10.45 -7.51
CA GLU A 82 -1.55 -11.68 -7.15
C GLU A 82 -2.22 -11.54 -5.79
N LEU A 83 -3.52 -11.93 -5.74
CA LEU A 83 -4.28 -11.95 -4.50
C LEU A 83 -4.16 -13.31 -3.82
N PRO A 84 -4.06 -13.35 -2.47
CA PRO A 84 -4.05 -14.62 -1.75
C PRO A 84 -5.39 -15.34 -1.94
N ILE A 85 -5.33 -16.66 -2.15
CA ILE A 85 -6.51 -17.51 -2.21
C ILE A 85 -6.82 -17.97 -0.77
N THR A 86 -7.29 -17.04 0.05
CA THR A 86 -7.67 -17.28 1.43
C THR A 86 -9.17 -17.09 1.63
N GLN A 87 -9.73 -17.82 2.59
CA GLN A 87 -11.14 -17.70 2.97
C GLN A 87 -11.21 -17.49 4.48
N HIS A 88 -10.92 -16.29 4.92
CA HIS A 88 -11.00 -15.95 6.33
C HIS A 88 -12.44 -15.73 6.77
N ASN A 89 -12.77 -16.25 7.96
CA ASN A 89 -14.10 -16.20 8.54
C ASN A 89 -14.16 -15.37 9.82
N THR A 90 -13.03 -14.93 10.34
CA THR A 90 -12.96 -14.14 11.58
C THR A 90 -12.22 -12.83 11.37
N ILE A 91 -12.56 -11.84 12.17
CA ILE A 91 -11.88 -10.54 12.18
C ILE A 91 -10.37 -10.73 12.47
N ASP A 92 -10.02 -11.56 13.43
CA ASP A 92 -8.62 -11.80 13.81
C ASP A 92 -7.79 -12.37 12.65
N GLU A 93 -8.35 -13.32 11.88
CA GLU A 93 -7.68 -13.87 10.70
C GLU A 93 -7.49 -12.81 9.61
N ILE A 94 -8.51 -11.99 9.35
CA ILE A 94 -8.45 -10.91 8.36
C ILE A 94 -7.41 -9.87 8.75
N LEU A 95 -7.40 -9.44 10.02
CA LEU A 95 -6.42 -8.47 10.51
C LEU A 95 -4.99 -9.01 10.48
N THR A 96 -4.79 -10.26 10.84
CA THR A 96 -3.46 -10.90 10.85
C THR A 96 -2.87 -10.95 9.43
N GLU A 97 -3.65 -11.38 8.46
CA GLU A 97 -3.20 -11.37 7.06
C GLU A 97 -3.00 -9.94 6.53
N SER A 98 -3.88 -9.00 6.91
CA SER A 98 -3.76 -7.60 6.53
C SER A 98 -2.46 -6.97 7.03
N ILE A 99 -2.05 -7.26 8.27
CA ILE A 99 -0.76 -6.82 8.82
C ILE A 99 0.40 -7.32 7.96
N GLN A 100 0.39 -8.60 7.61
CA GLN A 100 1.43 -9.18 6.77
C GLN A 100 1.49 -8.49 5.39
N ARG A 101 0.35 -8.27 4.78
CA ARG A 101 0.27 -7.58 3.48
C ARG A 101 0.80 -6.16 3.54
N GLU A 102 0.44 -5.41 4.59
CA GLU A 102 0.93 -4.04 4.78
C GLU A 102 2.44 -4.01 5.03
N GLN A 103 2.99 -4.96 5.78
CA GLN A 103 4.43 -5.08 6.00
C GLN A 103 5.18 -5.37 4.69
N GLU A 104 4.66 -6.25 3.85
CA GLU A 104 5.22 -6.54 2.52
C GLU A 104 5.15 -5.29 1.61
N GLY A 105 4.04 -4.56 1.68
CA GLY A 105 3.87 -3.31 0.95
C GLY A 105 4.87 -2.23 1.38
N VAL A 106 5.04 -2.04 2.68
CA VAL A 106 6.04 -1.10 3.23
C VAL A 106 7.44 -1.44 2.71
N GLN A 107 7.77 -2.70 2.58
CA GLN A 107 9.08 -3.11 2.04
C GLN A 107 9.29 -2.63 0.61
N LEU A 108 8.27 -2.66 -0.24
CA LEU A 108 8.35 -2.12 -1.61
C LEU A 108 8.65 -0.60 -1.60
N TYR A 109 7.99 0.15 -0.73
CA TYR A 109 8.26 1.58 -0.57
C TYR A 109 9.67 1.85 -0.03
N ARG A 110 10.17 1.02 0.89
CA ARG A 110 11.54 1.13 1.41
C ARG A 110 12.59 0.84 0.34
N GLU A 111 12.36 -0.13 -0.53
CA GLU A 111 13.24 -0.43 -1.66
C GLU A 111 13.28 0.74 -2.66
N LEU A 112 12.12 1.35 -2.95
CA LEU A 112 12.07 2.57 -3.75
C LEU A 112 12.86 3.70 -3.08
N LEU A 113 12.63 3.94 -1.80
CA LEU A 113 13.31 4.99 -1.04
C LEU A 113 14.83 4.81 -1.08
N ALA A 114 15.33 3.59 -0.91
CA ALA A 114 16.77 3.31 -0.98
C ALA A 114 17.38 3.70 -2.34
N LEU A 115 16.59 3.57 -3.42
CA LEU A 115 17.04 3.88 -4.77
C LEU A 115 17.09 5.40 -5.05
N ILE A 116 16.16 6.17 -4.48
CA ILE A 116 15.94 7.58 -4.86
C ILE A 116 16.30 8.58 -3.74
N LYS A 117 16.67 8.11 -2.57
CA LYS A 117 17.02 8.95 -1.43
C LYS A 117 18.16 9.91 -1.78
N ASP A 118 18.01 11.16 -1.40
CA ASP A 118 18.93 12.27 -1.70
C ASP A 118 19.08 12.57 -3.20
N LYS A 119 18.28 11.95 -4.05
CA LYS A 119 18.34 12.09 -5.52
C LYS A 119 17.05 12.67 -6.12
N SER A 120 15.92 12.52 -5.45
CA SER A 120 14.62 13.06 -5.86
C SER A 120 13.81 13.45 -4.64
N VAL A 121 13.66 14.75 -4.40
CA VAL A 121 12.86 15.28 -3.29
C VAL A 121 11.40 14.82 -3.38
N VAL A 122 10.85 14.80 -4.60
CA VAL A 122 9.44 14.43 -4.83
C VAL A 122 9.18 12.96 -4.51
N LEU A 123 10.03 12.06 -5.02
CA LEU A 123 9.89 10.61 -4.77
C LEU A 123 10.23 10.26 -3.33
N GLU A 124 11.20 10.95 -2.73
CA GLU A 124 11.57 10.74 -1.32
C GLU A 124 10.45 11.15 -0.38
N GLU A 125 9.83 12.32 -0.61
CA GLU A 125 8.67 12.77 0.17
C GLU A 125 7.52 11.77 0.04
N TYR A 126 7.19 11.36 -1.18
CA TYR A 126 6.15 10.38 -1.44
C TYR A 126 6.38 9.07 -0.69
N ALA A 127 7.56 8.46 -0.85
CA ALA A 127 7.88 7.18 -0.23
C ALA A 127 7.89 7.27 1.31
N THR A 128 8.50 8.30 1.88
CA THR A 128 8.57 8.48 3.34
C THR A 128 7.20 8.72 3.95
N ARG A 129 6.35 9.50 3.29
CA ARG A 129 5.00 9.81 3.77
C ARG A 129 4.12 8.56 3.80
N VAL A 130 4.17 7.73 2.75
CA VAL A 130 3.40 6.49 2.70
C VAL A 130 3.92 5.46 3.72
N ILE A 131 5.24 5.32 3.84
CA ILE A 131 5.84 4.44 4.87
C ILE A 131 5.34 4.84 6.27
N ALA A 132 5.32 6.13 6.59
CA ALA A 132 4.84 6.61 7.88
C ALA A 132 3.34 6.32 8.09
N ALA A 133 2.51 6.54 7.07
CA ALA A 133 1.07 6.26 7.11
C ALA A 133 0.79 4.77 7.33
N GLU A 134 1.49 3.90 6.61
CA GLU A 134 1.33 2.45 6.74
C GLU A 134 1.84 1.92 8.09
N ALA A 135 2.88 2.51 8.66
CA ALA A 135 3.34 2.16 9.99
C ALA A 135 2.26 2.42 11.06
N ILE A 136 1.52 3.51 10.92
CA ILE A 136 0.37 3.82 11.79
C ILE A 136 -0.75 2.80 11.60
N HIS A 137 -1.08 2.43 10.38
CA HIS A 137 -2.12 1.42 10.08
C HIS A 137 -1.77 0.05 10.65
N ILE A 138 -0.54 -0.39 10.48
CA ILE A 138 -0.06 -1.67 11.04
C ILE A 138 -0.23 -1.65 12.55
N ARG A 139 0.14 -0.56 13.21
CA ARG A 139 0.01 -0.43 14.66
C ARG A 139 -1.45 -0.46 15.10
N GLU A 140 -2.35 0.19 14.38
CA GLU A 140 -3.79 0.13 14.66
C GLU A 140 -4.34 -1.30 14.57
N MET A 141 -3.95 -2.06 13.56
CA MET A 141 -4.35 -3.47 13.42
C MET A 141 -3.80 -4.33 14.55
N GLU A 142 -2.54 -4.11 14.94
CA GLU A 142 -1.95 -4.80 16.09
C GLU A 142 -2.73 -4.50 17.38
N LEU A 143 -3.11 -3.24 17.59
CA LEU A 143 -3.92 -2.84 18.76
C LEU A 143 -5.31 -3.49 18.75
N MET A 144 -5.93 -3.61 17.58
CA MET A 144 -7.22 -4.31 17.43
C MET A 144 -7.13 -5.79 17.77
N LEU A 145 -5.98 -6.41 17.56
CA LEU A 145 -5.74 -7.83 17.91
C LEU A 145 -5.42 -8.04 19.39
N MET A 146 -5.03 -6.99 20.12
CA MET A 146 -4.74 -7.09 21.55
C MET A 146 -6.01 -7.40 22.34
N LYS A 147 -5.90 -8.28 23.34
CA LYS A 147 -7.01 -8.70 24.19
C LYS A 147 -7.18 -7.80 25.43
N HIS A 148 -6.13 -7.08 25.80
CA HIS A 148 -6.13 -6.15 26.94
C HIS A 148 -5.05 -5.08 26.74
N ALA A 149 -5.16 -3.99 27.50
CA ALA A 149 -4.17 -2.93 27.50
C ALA A 149 -2.82 -3.42 28.05
N PRO A 150 -1.69 -2.82 27.63
CA PRO A 150 -0.39 -3.09 28.24
C PRO A 150 -0.38 -2.74 29.74
N ASP A 151 0.46 -3.44 30.52
CA ASP A 151 0.67 -3.13 31.94
C ASP A 151 1.39 -1.80 32.14
#